data_34df919636f1b4c93c79b8c74dbc4498
#
_entry.id   34df919636f1b4c93c79b8c74dbc4498
#
_cell.length_a   1.000
_cell.length_b   1.000
_cell.length_c   1.000
_cell.angle_alpha   90.00
_cell.angle_beta   90.00
_cell.angle_gamma   90.00
#
_symmetry.space_group_name_H-M   'P 1'
#
loop_
_entity.id
_entity.type
_entity.pdbx_description
1 polymer ?
#
loop_
_entity_poly.entity_id
_entity_poly.type
_entity_poly.pdbx_seq_one_letter_code
_entity_poly.pdbx_strand_id
1 'polypeptide(L)'
;MFASPGDESPALRMGSTARGRVLGRPWERGLPLLVLVVDVVAVLLATFVSAQLRFGGPRRTTLPGAALVDYSVISLALSAAWVLALSIQGSRDIRILGVGTEEYKRVLQGTLYLFGTVAILAYAAGLEVARGYVGLALPLGVLLLLLGRFLVRGWVARQRHRGRFRRRLLLVGGPKAVRHIFQALDSEAGAGYVPVAAALPGYKTRQEDYLPIPVSTDLDTVEDVVALVEVRDVEAVVITSGHSFVPGDVRRLGWELQERGVSLIMAPALVDVAGPRLHTQPLAGLPLIHLSTPRLSEGKAFAKRAFDVVASGLGLIVISPLLTAVAIAVKATDGGPVLFRQERIGLGGKPFTMLKFRSMVVDAEEIRQRLVSDGGDADVLFKMKDDPRITKVGKFIRRTSIDELPQLVNVLRGDMSLVGPRPHLPHEVEAYEQYVHRRFLVQPGITGLWQVSGRSDLPWEEAVRLDLYYVENWSILGDLVILGRTVKAVIAADGAY
;
A
#
# COMPACT_ATOMS: atom_id res chain seq x y z
N MET A 1 31.14 -10.31 -68.85
CA MET A 1 31.28 -8.90 -68.53
C MET A 1 29.92 -8.37 -68.00
N PHE A 2 29.68 -8.52 -66.73
CA PHE A 2 28.66 -7.78 -65.94
C PHE A 2 29.05 -7.94 -64.50
N ALA A 3 29.36 -6.84 -63.84
CA ALA A 3 29.74 -6.76 -62.43
C ALA A 3 28.55 -6.98 -61.53
N SER A 4 28.75 -7.75 -60.49
CA SER A 4 27.87 -7.92 -59.36
C SER A 4 27.97 -6.68 -58.45
N PRO A 5 26.85 -6.08 -57.99
CA PRO A 5 26.90 -5.06 -56.94
C PRO A 5 27.03 -5.73 -55.56
N GLY A 6 27.89 -5.12 -54.75
CA GLY A 6 28.40 -5.62 -53.49
C GLY A 6 27.35 -5.90 -52.45
N ASP A 7 27.64 -6.96 -51.76
CA ASP A 7 27.07 -7.41 -50.50
C ASP A 7 27.56 -6.50 -49.36
N GLU A 8 26.84 -5.41 -49.08
CA GLU A 8 27.05 -4.63 -47.88
C GLU A 8 26.27 -5.26 -46.73
N SER A 9 26.96 -6.07 -45.94
CA SER A 9 26.49 -6.55 -44.64
C SER A 9 25.98 -5.39 -43.77
N PRO A 10 24.81 -5.48 -43.16
CA PRO A 10 24.30 -4.50 -42.19
C PRO A 10 24.89 -4.70 -40.79
N ALA A 11 26.16 -5.05 -40.70
CA ALA A 11 26.88 -5.05 -39.43
C ALA A 11 27.67 -3.73 -39.31
N LEU A 12 27.32 -2.89 -38.36
CA LEU A 12 27.99 -1.67 -37.88
C LEU A 12 27.18 -0.36 -38.04
N ARG A 13 25.95 -0.37 -37.50
CA ARG A 13 25.39 0.83 -36.87
C ARG A 13 24.74 0.46 -35.55
N MET A 14 25.49 -0.13 -34.61
CA MET A 14 25.12 -0.09 -33.18
C MET A 14 25.34 1.36 -32.73
N GLY A 15 24.29 2.15 -32.85
CA GLY A 15 24.29 3.54 -32.47
C GLY A 15 24.58 3.68 -30.97
N SER A 16 25.24 4.75 -30.60
CA SER A 16 25.65 5.19 -29.25
C SER A 16 24.51 5.18 -28.19
N THR A 17 23.27 5.04 -28.60
CA THR A 17 22.08 4.91 -27.76
C THR A 17 21.96 3.57 -27.07
N ALA A 18 22.44 2.46 -27.64
CA ALA A 18 22.34 1.13 -27.00
C ALA A 18 23.30 0.98 -25.81
N ARG A 19 24.51 1.55 -25.88
CA ARG A 19 25.46 1.54 -24.75
C ARG A 19 24.99 2.35 -23.53
N GLY A 20 24.20 3.40 -23.72
CA GLY A 20 23.63 4.19 -22.63
C GLY A 20 22.53 3.47 -21.87
N ARG A 21 21.79 2.54 -22.52
CA ARG A 21 20.69 1.78 -21.86
C ARG A 21 21.18 0.69 -20.93
N VAL A 22 22.28 0.02 -21.24
CA VAL A 22 22.88 -1.02 -20.37
C VAL A 22 23.33 -0.44 -19.03
N LEU A 23 23.61 0.87 -18.98
CA LEU A 23 24.07 1.55 -17.77
C LEU A 23 22.93 2.06 -16.84
N GLY A 24 21.64 1.94 -17.23
CA GLY A 24 20.49 2.49 -16.51
C GLY A 24 20.46 4.03 -16.51
N ARG A 25 19.31 4.61 -16.22
CA ARG A 25 19.20 6.08 -16.12
C ARG A 25 19.90 6.60 -14.84
N PRO A 26 20.42 7.83 -14.83
CA PRO A 26 21.11 8.41 -13.67
C PRO A 26 20.30 8.32 -12.37
N TRP A 27 18.96 8.45 -12.44
CA TRP A 27 18.10 8.37 -11.25
C TRP A 27 17.96 6.94 -10.69
N GLU A 28 18.13 5.92 -11.53
CA GLU A 28 18.07 4.50 -11.08
C GLU A 28 19.23 4.14 -10.16
N ARG A 29 20.35 4.84 -10.29
CA ARG A 29 21.51 4.74 -9.38
C ARG A 29 21.42 5.75 -8.25
N GLY A 30 20.89 6.94 -8.53
CA GLY A 30 20.78 8.01 -7.55
C GLY A 30 19.77 7.72 -6.44
N LEU A 31 18.66 7.06 -6.75
CA LEU A 31 17.63 6.78 -5.75
C LEU A 31 18.07 5.76 -4.67
N PRO A 32 18.66 4.61 -5.00
CA PRO A 32 19.25 3.72 -3.99
C PRO A 32 20.36 4.37 -3.17
N LEU A 33 21.16 5.23 -3.78
CA LEU A 33 22.22 5.98 -3.08
C LEU A 33 21.62 6.99 -2.09
N LEU A 34 20.60 7.75 -2.50
CA LEU A 34 19.88 8.65 -1.58
C LEU A 34 19.32 7.89 -0.38
N VAL A 35 18.70 6.74 -0.63
CA VAL A 35 18.16 5.87 0.42
C VAL A 35 19.27 5.36 1.33
N LEU A 36 20.43 4.99 0.78
CA LEU A 36 21.60 4.59 1.57
C LEU A 36 22.05 5.72 2.50
N VAL A 37 22.15 6.95 2.00
CA VAL A 37 22.54 8.11 2.82
C VAL A 37 21.52 8.34 3.95
N VAL A 38 20.24 8.27 3.66
CA VAL A 38 19.17 8.41 4.65
C VAL A 38 19.25 7.30 5.71
N ASP A 39 19.48 6.05 5.30
CA ASP A 39 19.65 4.92 6.23
C ASP A 39 20.87 5.12 7.13
N VAL A 40 22.03 5.51 6.57
CA VAL A 40 23.25 5.78 7.33
C VAL A 40 23.04 6.88 8.37
N VAL A 41 22.43 7.99 7.96
CA VAL A 41 22.10 9.09 8.88
C VAL A 41 21.16 8.64 9.99
N ALA A 42 20.09 7.91 9.63
CA ALA A 42 19.11 7.41 10.61
C ALA A 42 19.75 6.47 11.64
N VAL A 43 20.60 5.55 11.20
CA VAL A 43 21.27 4.57 12.07
C VAL A 43 22.32 5.24 12.96
N LEU A 44 23.16 6.12 12.40
CA LEU A 44 24.14 6.88 13.17
C LEU A 44 23.48 7.77 14.22
N LEU A 45 22.39 8.44 13.85
CA LEU A 45 21.63 9.26 14.78
C LEU A 45 21.01 8.41 15.91
N ALA A 46 20.43 7.26 15.57
CA ALA A 46 19.85 6.34 16.54
C ALA A 46 20.88 5.83 17.54
N THR A 47 22.05 5.38 17.08
CA THR A 47 23.12 4.85 17.93
C THR A 47 23.75 5.94 18.78
N PHE A 48 24.00 7.12 18.21
CA PHE A 48 24.56 8.27 18.92
C PHE A 48 23.62 8.80 20.01
N VAL A 49 22.35 9.05 19.67
CA VAL A 49 21.35 9.55 20.63
C VAL A 49 21.14 8.53 21.75
N SER A 50 21.08 7.24 21.43
CA SER A 50 20.96 6.18 22.44
C SER A 50 22.16 6.11 23.39
N ALA A 51 23.37 6.32 22.87
CA ALA A 51 24.58 6.40 23.70
C ALA A 51 24.55 7.63 24.62
N GLN A 52 24.17 8.80 24.11
CA GLN A 52 24.07 10.01 24.91
C GLN A 52 22.97 9.91 25.98
N LEU A 53 21.79 9.42 25.65
CA LEU A 53 20.69 9.25 26.60
C LEU A 53 21.04 8.22 27.71
N ARG A 54 21.80 7.17 27.37
CA ARG A 54 22.16 6.12 28.33
C ARG A 54 23.34 6.50 29.20
N PHE A 55 24.35 7.18 28.68
CA PHE A 55 25.62 7.39 29.35
C PHE A 55 25.93 8.86 29.68
N GLY A 56 25.27 9.81 29.07
CA GLY A 56 25.50 11.24 29.31
C GLY A 56 26.86 11.75 28.81
N GLY A 57 27.67 10.91 28.11
CA GLY A 57 28.99 11.25 27.60
C GLY A 57 29.80 10.01 27.22
N PRO A 58 31.09 10.19 26.82
CA PRO A 58 31.96 9.10 26.43
C PRO A 58 32.14 8.08 27.58
N ARG A 59 31.81 6.84 27.36
CA ARG A 59 31.92 5.75 28.31
C ARG A 59 32.69 4.58 27.70
N ARG A 60 33.57 3.97 28.46
CA ARG A 60 34.35 2.80 28.07
C ARG A 60 33.78 1.54 28.69
N THR A 61 33.85 0.43 28.00
CA THR A 61 33.52 -0.91 28.52
C THR A 61 34.69 -1.84 28.29
N THR A 62 34.82 -2.86 29.15
CA THR A 62 35.81 -3.92 28.98
C THR A 62 35.26 -5.01 28.10
N LEU A 63 35.96 -5.36 27.03
CA LEU A 63 35.72 -6.57 26.26
C LEU A 63 36.50 -7.75 26.87
N PRO A 64 36.02 -9.00 26.73
CA PRO A 64 36.75 -10.20 27.11
C PRO A 64 38.11 -10.22 26.42
N GLY A 65 39.22 -10.20 27.21
CA GLY A 65 40.58 -10.10 26.69
C GLY A 65 41.31 -8.79 26.94
N ALA A 66 40.78 -7.91 27.81
CA ALA A 66 41.46 -6.74 28.39
C ALA A 66 41.52 -5.44 27.55
N ALA A 67 40.80 -5.30 26.46
CA ALA A 67 40.72 -4.01 25.75
C ALA A 67 39.57 -3.14 26.28
N LEU A 68 39.91 -1.92 26.75
CA LEU A 68 38.94 -0.86 27.03
C LEU A 68 38.46 -0.27 25.69
N VAL A 69 37.25 -0.55 25.32
CA VAL A 69 36.65 -0.03 24.06
C VAL A 69 35.65 1.06 24.40
N ASP A 70 35.75 2.16 23.68
CA ASP A 70 34.81 3.26 23.79
C ASP A 70 33.49 2.90 23.12
N TYR A 71 32.36 3.28 23.73
CA TYR A 71 31.03 3.07 23.13
C TYR A 71 30.85 3.76 21.79
N SER A 72 31.66 4.76 21.47
CA SER A 72 31.66 5.39 20.12
C SER A 72 32.07 4.39 19.04
N VAL A 73 33.08 3.52 19.34
CA VAL A 73 33.54 2.48 18.42
C VAL A 73 32.48 1.39 18.28
N ILE A 74 31.84 0.99 19.39
CA ILE A 74 30.74 0.02 19.37
C ILE A 74 29.54 0.56 18.56
N SER A 75 29.21 1.84 18.75
CA SER A 75 28.13 2.49 17.99
C SER A 75 28.43 2.57 16.50
N LEU A 76 29.69 2.86 16.14
CA LEU A 76 30.11 2.88 14.73
C LEU A 76 30.06 1.48 14.12
N ALA A 77 30.59 0.46 14.84
CA ALA A 77 30.55 -0.93 14.38
C ALA A 77 29.11 -1.45 14.24
N LEU A 78 28.24 -1.16 15.22
CA LEU A 78 26.82 -1.50 15.14
C LEU A 78 26.14 -0.80 13.96
N SER A 79 26.45 0.48 13.72
CA SER A 79 25.91 1.23 12.59
C SER A 79 26.33 0.64 11.25
N ALA A 80 27.60 0.29 11.11
CA ALA A 80 28.12 -0.36 9.90
C ALA A 80 27.46 -1.73 9.67
N ALA A 81 27.35 -2.55 10.72
CA ALA A 81 26.67 -3.84 10.67
C ALA A 81 25.17 -3.70 10.32
N TRP A 82 24.52 -2.64 10.82
CA TRP A 82 23.11 -2.38 10.51
C TRP A 82 22.90 -2.00 9.04
N VAL A 83 23.71 -1.09 8.53
CA VAL A 83 23.67 -0.70 7.10
C VAL A 83 23.96 -1.91 6.20
N LEU A 84 24.90 -2.79 6.61
CA LEU A 84 25.21 -4.04 5.90
C LEU A 84 24.02 -5.02 5.94
N ALA A 85 23.39 -5.22 7.09
CA ALA A 85 22.21 -6.08 7.23
C ALA A 85 21.06 -5.62 6.34
N LEU A 86 20.80 -4.29 6.28
CA LEU A 86 19.82 -3.70 5.36
C LEU A 86 20.19 -3.93 3.89
N SER A 87 21.49 -3.93 3.56
CA SER A 87 21.95 -4.20 2.18
C SER A 87 21.78 -5.66 1.80
N ILE A 88 22.10 -6.60 2.70
CA ILE A 88 21.93 -8.05 2.51
C ILE A 88 20.44 -8.38 2.28
N GLN A 89 19.53 -7.71 3.00
CA GLN A 89 18.08 -7.89 2.81
C GLN A 89 17.55 -7.25 1.52
N GLY A 90 18.41 -6.59 0.74
CA GLY A 90 17.99 -5.92 -0.50
C GLY A 90 16.96 -4.82 -0.28
N SER A 91 16.98 -4.14 0.89
CA SER A 91 16.01 -3.10 1.24
C SER A 91 16.08 -1.85 0.35
N ARG A 92 17.11 -1.75 -0.51
CA ARG A 92 17.37 -0.65 -1.44
C ARG A 92 17.18 -1.06 -2.90
N ASP A 93 16.57 -2.22 -3.18
CA ASP A 93 16.29 -2.64 -4.55
C ASP A 93 15.32 -1.64 -5.21
N ILE A 94 15.73 -1.09 -6.36
CA ILE A 94 14.95 -0.11 -7.14
C ILE A 94 13.55 -0.62 -7.51
N ARG A 95 13.37 -1.95 -7.57
CA ARG A 95 12.09 -2.59 -7.93
C ARG A 95 11.02 -2.46 -6.84
N ILE A 96 11.45 -2.31 -5.58
CA ILE A 96 10.54 -2.19 -4.43
C ILE A 96 10.46 -0.77 -3.88
N LEU A 97 11.42 0.10 -4.23
CA LEU A 97 11.49 1.47 -3.72
C LEU A 97 10.28 2.31 -4.14
N GLY A 98 9.56 2.80 -3.15
CA GLY A 98 8.42 3.70 -3.33
C GLY A 98 7.13 3.00 -3.75
N VAL A 99 7.06 1.65 -3.74
CA VAL A 99 5.86 0.88 -4.10
C VAL A 99 5.59 -0.20 -3.04
N GLY A 100 4.32 -0.37 -2.66
CA GLY A 100 3.90 -1.41 -1.72
C GLY A 100 4.46 -1.27 -0.29
N THR A 101 4.47 -2.36 0.46
CA THR A 101 4.93 -2.45 1.86
C THR A 101 6.21 -3.27 2.02
N GLU A 102 6.73 -3.85 0.94
CA GLU A 102 7.88 -4.76 0.97
C GLU A 102 9.17 -4.07 1.43
N GLU A 103 9.34 -2.79 1.07
CA GLU A 103 10.45 -1.96 1.51
C GLU A 103 10.54 -1.88 3.05
N TYR A 104 9.41 -1.60 3.70
CA TYR A 104 9.33 -1.51 5.17
C TYR A 104 9.55 -2.87 5.85
N LYS A 105 8.99 -3.92 5.25
CA LYS A 105 9.16 -5.29 5.75
C LYS A 105 10.63 -5.71 5.75
N ARG A 106 11.37 -5.44 4.67
CA ARG A 106 12.82 -5.74 4.59
C ARG A 106 13.65 -4.94 5.59
N VAL A 107 13.28 -3.68 5.84
CA VAL A 107 13.93 -2.86 6.89
C VAL A 107 13.72 -3.48 8.27
N LEU A 108 12.50 -3.87 8.60
CA LEU A 108 12.19 -4.52 9.89
C LEU A 108 12.91 -5.87 10.04
N GLN A 109 12.86 -6.71 9.01
CA GLN A 109 13.53 -8.02 9.01
C GLN A 109 15.04 -7.87 9.18
N GLY A 110 15.69 -6.99 8.41
CA GLY A 110 17.13 -6.75 8.52
C GLY A 110 17.53 -6.26 9.91
N THR A 111 16.73 -5.37 10.48
CA THR A 111 16.94 -4.87 11.84
C THR A 111 16.80 -6.00 12.89
N LEU A 112 15.72 -6.78 12.83
CA LEU A 112 15.47 -7.87 13.77
C LEU A 112 16.54 -8.96 13.68
N TYR A 113 16.97 -9.32 12.47
CA TYR A 113 18.05 -10.29 12.29
C TYR A 113 19.38 -9.79 12.88
N LEU A 114 19.74 -8.52 12.63
CA LEU A 114 20.94 -7.94 13.21
C LEU A 114 20.91 -7.98 14.74
N PHE A 115 19.86 -7.41 15.34
CA PHE A 115 19.78 -7.31 16.80
C PHE A 115 19.63 -8.68 17.46
N GLY A 116 18.93 -9.63 16.83
CA GLY A 116 18.89 -11.02 17.26
C GLY A 116 20.28 -11.67 17.23
N THR A 117 21.02 -11.48 16.15
CA THR A 117 22.39 -11.99 16.02
C THR A 117 23.32 -11.36 17.05
N VAL A 118 23.26 -10.03 17.23
CA VAL A 118 24.04 -9.31 18.25
C VAL A 118 23.71 -9.82 19.66
N ALA A 119 22.44 -10.05 19.98
CA ALA A 119 22.03 -10.59 21.28
C ALA A 119 22.58 -12.00 21.53
N ILE A 120 22.52 -12.88 20.55
CA ILE A 120 23.05 -14.26 20.63
C ILE A 120 24.58 -14.23 20.80
N LEU A 121 25.28 -13.43 19.98
CA LEU A 121 26.74 -13.33 20.05
C LEU A 121 27.21 -12.70 21.38
N ALA A 122 26.52 -11.66 21.84
CA ALA A 122 26.82 -11.03 23.13
C ALA A 122 26.65 -12.02 24.29
N TYR A 123 25.58 -12.82 24.26
CA TYR A 123 25.35 -13.86 25.26
C TYR A 123 26.43 -14.97 25.21
N ALA A 124 26.73 -15.49 24.02
CA ALA A 124 27.69 -16.56 23.81
C ALA A 124 29.16 -16.14 24.19
N ALA A 125 29.50 -14.88 23.91
CA ALA A 125 30.83 -14.33 24.20
C ALA A 125 30.94 -13.69 25.60
N GLY A 126 29.89 -13.72 26.42
CA GLY A 126 29.89 -13.09 27.76
C GLY A 126 30.07 -11.57 27.70
N LEU A 127 29.67 -10.91 26.62
CA LEU A 127 29.83 -9.47 26.44
C LEU A 127 28.81 -8.70 27.29
N GLU A 128 29.25 -7.83 28.15
CA GLU A 128 28.40 -6.92 28.92
C GLU A 128 27.98 -5.70 28.07
N VAL A 129 27.23 -5.93 27.00
CA VAL A 129 26.62 -4.83 26.26
C VAL A 129 25.48 -4.24 27.07
N ALA A 130 25.52 -2.93 27.31
CA ALA A 130 24.51 -2.27 28.13
C ALA A 130 23.12 -2.47 27.56
N ARG A 131 22.28 -3.25 28.25
CA ARG A 131 20.90 -3.59 27.81
C ARG A 131 20.07 -2.34 27.51
N GLY A 132 20.27 -1.27 28.31
CA GLY A 132 19.56 0.01 28.05
C GLY A 132 19.99 0.72 26.76
N TYR A 133 21.25 0.56 26.33
CA TYR A 133 21.72 1.09 25.05
C TYR A 133 21.03 0.39 23.86
N VAL A 134 21.03 -0.93 23.85
CA VAL A 134 20.37 -1.73 22.83
C VAL A 134 18.85 -1.52 22.84
N GLY A 135 18.26 -1.46 24.06
CA GLY A 135 16.83 -1.22 24.26
C GLY A 135 16.34 0.15 23.77
N LEU A 136 17.23 1.15 23.68
CA LEU A 136 16.95 2.47 23.10
C LEU A 136 17.30 2.52 21.61
N ALA A 137 18.44 1.95 21.22
CA ALA A 137 18.92 2.02 19.84
C ALA A 137 17.97 1.32 18.85
N LEU A 138 17.44 0.14 19.22
CA LEU A 138 16.56 -0.62 18.34
C LEU A 138 15.26 0.13 18.02
N PRO A 139 14.40 0.54 19.00
CA PRO A 139 13.14 1.21 18.66
C PRO A 139 13.36 2.58 18.02
N LEU A 140 14.36 3.34 18.48
CA LEU A 140 14.68 4.64 17.88
C LEU A 140 15.17 4.48 16.44
N GLY A 141 16.04 3.49 16.17
CA GLY A 141 16.54 3.23 14.83
C GLY A 141 15.45 2.73 13.88
N VAL A 142 14.57 1.83 14.33
CA VAL A 142 13.40 1.42 13.54
C VAL A 142 12.54 2.64 13.21
N LEU A 143 12.24 3.49 14.19
CA LEU A 143 11.43 4.69 13.98
C LEU A 143 12.06 5.63 12.95
N LEU A 144 13.37 5.94 13.09
CA LEU A 144 14.06 6.84 12.17
C LEU A 144 14.21 6.25 10.77
N LEU A 145 14.48 4.95 10.63
CA LEU A 145 14.54 4.27 9.35
C LEU A 145 13.17 4.30 8.64
N LEU A 146 12.09 3.95 9.34
CA LEU A 146 10.74 3.98 8.78
C LEU A 146 10.31 5.39 8.40
N LEU A 147 10.62 6.38 9.24
CA LEU A 147 10.37 7.79 8.95
C LEU A 147 11.16 8.26 7.72
N GLY A 148 12.44 7.92 7.64
CA GLY A 148 13.29 8.22 6.48
C GLY A 148 12.72 7.63 5.19
N ARG A 149 12.29 6.37 5.21
CA ARG A 149 11.62 5.72 4.07
C ARG A 149 10.31 6.40 3.71
N PHE A 150 9.50 6.77 4.69
CA PHE A 150 8.26 7.49 4.46
C PHE A 150 8.49 8.85 3.79
N LEU A 151 9.48 9.61 4.24
CA LEU A 151 9.83 10.91 3.66
C LEU A 151 10.37 10.77 2.22
N VAL A 152 11.29 9.82 1.98
CA VAL A 152 11.81 9.54 0.63
C VAL A 152 10.68 9.10 -0.30
N ARG A 153 9.81 8.21 0.15
CA ARG A 153 8.64 7.77 -0.62
C ARG A 153 7.72 8.95 -1.00
N GLY A 154 7.42 9.82 -0.05
CA GLY A 154 6.61 11.02 -0.31
C GLY A 154 7.27 11.96 -1.32
N TRP A 155 8.59 12.11 -1.25
CA TRP A 155 9.34 12.90 -2.21
C TRP A 155 9.35 12.25 -3.60
N VAL A 156 9.62 10.94 -3.70
CA VAL A 156 9.57 10.19 -4.96
C VAL A 156 8.19 10.27 -5.61
N ALA A 157 7.12 10.10 -4.82
CA ALA A 157 5.75 10.22 -5.33
C ALA A 157 5.50 11.61 -5.94
N ARG A 158 5.91 12.68 -5.26
CA ARG A 158 5.82 14.06 -5.80
C ARG A 158 6.61 14.25 -7.10
N GLN A 159 7.80 13.64 -7.19
CA GLN A 159 8.60 13.71 -8.43
C GLN A 159 7.93 12.90 -9.57
N ARG A 160 7.34 11.76 -9.27
CA ARG A 160 6.59 10.95 -10.24
C ARG A 160 5.37 11.71 -10.77
N HIS A 161 4.61 12.42 -9.91
CA HIS A 161 3.52 13.30 -10.35
C HIS A 161 4.00 14.43 -11.28
N ARG A 162 5.24 14.91 -11.08
CA ARG A 162 5.88 15.90 -11.96
C ARG A 162 6.49 15.30 -13.25
N GLY A 163 6.21 14.03 -13.54
CA GLY A 163 6.72 13.33 -14.72
C GLY A 163 8.18 12.83 -14.63
N ARG A 164 8.84 12.99 -13.46
CA ARG A 164 10.20 12.49 -13.22
C ARG A 164 10.17 11.08 -12.64
N PHE A 165 11.24 10.30 -12.78
CA PHE A 165 11.36 8.95 -12.21
C PHE A 165 10.25 7.98 -12.66
N ARG A 166 9.83 8.12 -13.94
CA ARG A 166 8.87 7.23 -14.58
C ARG A 166 9.56 6.43 -15.67
N ARG A 167 9.22 5.16 -15.80
CA ARG A 167 9.66 4.25 -16.85
C ARG A 167 8.62 4.18 -17.96
N ARG A 168 9.08 4.26 -19.20
CA ARG A 168 8.24 4.14 -20.40
C ARG A 168 7.90 2.67 -20.64
N LEU A 169 6.60 2.37 -20.69
CA LEU A 169 6.07 1.02 -20.72
C LEU A 169 5.38 0.74 -22.05
N LEU A 170 5.66 -0.43 -22.65
CA LEU A 170 4.88 -1.01 -23.75
C LEU A 170 3.96 -2.10 -23.17
N LEU A 171 2.68 -2.01 -23.45
CA LEU A 171 1.69 -3.04 -23.08
C LEU A 171 1.49 -4.00 -24.25
N VAL A 172 1.63 -5.30 -24.03
CA VAL A 172 1.49 -6.35 -25.05
C VAL A 172 0.47 -7.37 -24.61
N GLY A 173 -0.60 -7.58 -25.39
CA GLY A 173 -1.62 -8.59 -25.05
C GLY A 173 -2.98 -8.37 -25.67
N GLY A 174 -4.01 -9.03 -25.14
CA GLY A 174 -5.37 -8.86 -25.61
C GLY A 174 -6.00 -7.52 -25.22
N PRO A 175 -6.96 -6.98 -26.01
CA PRO A 175 -7.51 -5.63 -25.83
C PRO A 175 -8.07 -5.37 -24.43
N LYS A 176 -8.84 -6.31 -23.87
CA LYS A 176 -9.44 -6.19 -22.53
C LYS A 176 -8.39 -6.13 -21.42
N ALA A 177 -7.38 -7.00 -21.50
CA ALA A 177 -6.32 -7.07 -20.50
C ALA A 177 -5.40 -5.83 -20.56
N VAL A 178 -5.05 -5.38 -21.75
CA VAL A 178 -4.26 -4.15 -21.97
C VAL A 178 -5.01 -2.93 -21.45
N ARG A 179 -6.31 -2.79 -21.74
CA ARG A 179 -7.15 -1.70 -21.24
C ARG A 179 -7.18 -1.68 -19.71
N HIS A 180 -7.36 -2.84 -19.10
CA HIS A 180 -7.41 -2.95 -17.64
C HIS A 180 -6.09 -2.52 -16.99
N ILE A 181 -4.95 -2.99 -17.51
CA ILE A 181 -3.63 -2.58 -17.01
C ILE A 181 -3.39 -1.08 -17.25
N PHE A 182 -3.80 -0.56 -18.40
CA PHE A 182 -3.70 0.86 -18.69
C PHE A 182 -4.45 1.70 -17.65
N GLN A 183 -5.71 1.37 -17.37
CA GLN A 183 -6.54 2.06 -16.38
C GLN A 183 -5.94 1.98 -14.97
N ALA A 184 -5.43 0.81 -14.56
CA ALA A 184 -4.78 0.64 -13.27
C ALA A 184 -3.51 1.50 -13.13
N LEU A 185 -2.70 1.61 -14.18
CA LEU A 185 -1.51 2.44 -14.18
C LEU A 185 -1.80 3.94 -14.26
N ASP A 186 -2.86 4.33 -14.96
CA ASP A 186 -3.29 5.73 -15.07
C ASP A 186 -3.85 6.25 -13.75
N SER A 187 -4.65 5.43 -13.05
CA SER A 187 -5.17 5.75 -11.71
C SER A 187 -4.06 5.82 -10.64
N GLU A 188 -2.95 5.08 -10.80
CA GLU A 188 -1.82 5.09 -9.89
C GLU A 188 -0.56 5.74 -10.48
N ALA A 189 -0.62 7.03 -10.78
CA ALA A 189 0.53 7.80 -11.29
C ALA A 189 1.80 7.69 -10.41
N GLY A 190 1.65 7.28 -9.15
CA GLY A 190 2.72 6.99 -8.20
C GLY A 190 3.48 5.69 -8.47
N ALA A 191 2.95 4.76 -9.29
CA ALA A 191 3.59 3.46 -9.58
C ALA A 191 4.92 3.57 -10.34
N GLY A 192 5.18 4.72 -10.98
CA GLY A 192 6.44 5.00 -11.65
C GLY A 192 6.55 4.41 -13.05
N TYR A 193 5.45 3.99 -13.65
CA TYR A 193 5.35 3.53 -15.03
C TYR A 193 4.42 4.44 -15.83
N VAL A 194 4.76 4.66 -17.10
CA VAL A 194 3.91 5.41 -18.06
C VAL A 194 3.74 4.57 -19.30
N PRO A 195 2.54 4.07 -19.60
CA PRO A 195 2.26 3.43 -20.88
C PRO A 195 2.45 4.42 -22.02
N VAL A 196 3.32 4.11 -22.98
CA VAL A 196 3.60 4.96 -24.14
C VAL A 196 3.11 4.37 -25.45
N ALA A 197 2.84 3.08 -25.48
CA ALA A 197 2.23 2.38 -26.61
C ALA A 197 1.59 1.06 -26.13
N ALA A 198 0.70 0.53 -26.95
CA ALA A 198 0.13 -0.80 -26.79
C ALA A 198 0.30 -1.61 -28.07
N ALA A 199 0.63 -2.89 -27.91
CA ALA A 199 0.73 -3.88 -28.97
C ALA A 199 -0.36 -4.94 -28.75
N LEU A 200 -1.20 -5.16 -29.76
CA LEU A 200 -2.29 -6.13 -29.74
C LEU A 200 -2.08 -7.23 -30.79
N PRO A 201 -1.10 -8.15 -30.62
CA PRO A 201 -0.77 -9.17 -31.60
C PRO A 201 -1.97 -10.07 -31.91
N GLY A 202 -2.26 -10.28 -33.21
CA GLY A 202 -3.36 -11.12 -33.65
C GLY A 202 -4.76 -10.49 -33.54
N TYR A 203 -4.87 -9.21 -33.17
CA TYR A 203 -6.16 -8.52 -33.05
C TYR A 203 -6.29 -7.41 -34.10
N LYS A 204 -7.51 -7.23 -34.61
CA LYS A 204 -7.90 -6.06 -35.42
C LYS A 204 -8.49 -5.01 -34.47
N THR A 205 -8.01 -3.77 -34.60
CA THR A 205 -8.51 -2.65 -33.78
C THR A 205 -10.00 -2.43 -34.06
N ARG A 206 -10.83 -2.46 -33.02
CA ARG A 206 -12.24 -2.06 -33.05
C ARG A 206 -12.40 -0.69 -32.38
N GLN A 207 -13.43 0.05 -32.75
CA GLN A 207 -13.68 1.39 -32.19
C GLN A 207 -13.87 1.36 -30.65
N GLU A 208 -14.28 0.21 -30.08
CA GLU A 208 -14.41 -0.04 -28.64
C GLU A 208 -13.08 -0.22 -27.91
N ASP A 209 -11.99 -0.44 -28.66
CA ASP A 209 -10.66 -0.69 -28.10
C ASP A 209 -9.80 0.58 -27.99
N TYR A 210 -10.43 1.75 -28.09
CA TYR A 210 -9.72 3.03 -28.03
C TYR A 210 -8.98 3.21 -26.70
N LEU A 211 -7.65 3.40 -26.80
CA LEU A 211 -6.77 3.80 -25.72
C LEU A 211 -6.18 5.18 -26.05
N PRO A 212 -5.94 6.05 -25.07
CA PRO A 212 -5.35 7.38 -25.30
C PRO A 212 -3.84 7.31 -25.60
N ILE A 213 -3.34 6.16 -26.02
CA ILE A 213 -1.97 5.89 -26.44
C ILE A 213 -1.96 5.20 -27.80
N PRO A 214 -0.88 5.31 -28.58
CA PRO A 214 -0.76 4.61 -29.87
C PRO A 214 -0.91 3.09 -29.70
N VAL A 215 -1.79 2.50 -30.51
CA VAL A 215 -2.05 1.07 -30.56
C VAL A 215 -1.53 0.53 -31.89
N SER A 216 -0.73 -0.54 -31.83
CA SER A 216 -0.23 -1.27 -33.00
C SER A 216 -0.81 -2.69 -33.01
N THR A 217 -1.38 -3.10 -34.12
CA THR A 217 -2.03 -4.42 -34.29
C THR A 217 -1.27 -5.34 -35.25
N ASP A 218 -0.46 -4.77 -36.15
CA ASP A 218 0.30 -5.50 -37.17
C ASP A 218 1.67 -5.92 -36.58
N LEU A 219 1.63 -6.69 -35.49
CA LEU A 219 2.79 -7.12 -34.72
C LEU A 219 2.70 -8.63 -34.50
N ASP A 220 2.97 -9.40 -35.54
CA ASP A 220 2.82 -10.86 -35.49
C ASP A 220 4.12 -11.56 -35.06
N THR A 221 5.25 -10.85 -35.06
CA THR A 221 6.57 -11.42 -34.73
C THR A 221 7.21 -10.73 -33.51
N VAL A 222 8.19 -11.42 -32.93
CA VAL A 222 9.01 -10.87 -31.83
C VAL A 222 9.80 -9.64 -32.30
N GLU A 223 10.27 -9.68 -33.54
CA GLU A 223 11.03 -8.63 -34.19
C GLU A 223 10.23 -7.32 -34.29
N ASP A 224 8.93 -7.41 -34.59
CA ASP A 224 8.04 -6.25 -34.68
C ASP A 224 7.90 -5.56 -33.33
N VAL A 225 7.75 -6.36 -32.25
CA VAL A 225 7.69 -5.82 -30.88
C VAL A 225 9.00 -5.16 -30.49
N VAL A 226 10.14 -5.77 -30.83
CA VAL A 226 11.47 -5.21 -30.57
C VAL A 226 11.68 -3.91 -31.34
N ALA A 227 11.27 -3.84 -32.60
CA ALA A 227 11.34 -2.60 -33.39
C ALA A 227 10.49 -1.48 -32.76
N LEU A 228 9.28 -1.81 -32.27
CA LEU A 228 8.42 -0.85 -31.58
C LEU A 228 9.05 -0.36 -30.26
N VAL A 229 9.73 -1.24 -29.53
CA VAL A 229 10.48 -0.89 -28.31
C VAL A 229 11.57 0.14 -28.61
N GLU A 230 12.29 -0.02 -29.70
CA GLU A 230 13.36 0.91 -30.12
C GLU A 230 12.79 2.25 -30.57
N VAL A 231 11.78 2.24 -31.45
CA VAL A 231 11.14 3.46 -31.98
C VAL A 231 10.51 4.31 -30.89
N ARG A 232 9.90 3.66 -29.88
CA ARG A 232 9.19 4.33 -28.79
C ARG A 232 10.05 4.58 -27.55
N ASP A 233 11.33 4.24 -27.56
CA ASP A 233 12.26 4.37 -26.43
C ASP A 233 11.67 3.76 -25.14
N VAL A 234 11.20 2.51 -25.26
CA VAL A 234 10.56 1.75 -24.16
C VAL A 234 11.63 1.21 -23.22
N GLU A 235 11.36 1.24 -21.92
CA GLU A 235 12.26 0.77 -20.85
C GLU A 235 11.78 -0.52 -20.19
N ALA A 236 10.48 -0.80 -20.31
CA ALA A 236 9.89 -2.07 -19.86
C ALA A 236 8.76 -2.48 -20.79
N VAL A 237 8.62 -3.78 -20.99
CA VAL A 237 7.53 -4.41 -21.74
C VAL A 237 6.70 -5.22 -20.76
N VAL A 238 5.39 -5.01 -20.74
CA VAL A 238 4.44 -5.84 -19.97
C VAL A 238 3.71 -6.74 -20.95
N ILE A 239 3.86 -8.04 -20.77
CA ILE A 239 3.05 -9.05 -21.47
C ILE A 239 1.91 -9.46 -20.57
N THR A 240 0.70 -9.36 -21.09
CA THR A 240 -0.53 -9.80 -20.39
C THR A 240 -1.24 -10.90 -21.19
N SER A 241 -2.31 -11.45 -20.66
CA SER A 241 -3.07 -12.53 -21.31
C SER A 241 -3.68 -12.09 -22.65
N GLY A 242 -4.01 -13.08 -23.49
CA GLY A 242 -4.66 -12.88 -24.77
C GLY A 242 -3.75 -12.42 -25.90
N HIS A 243 -2.44 -12.64 -25.78
CA HIS A 243 -1.48 -12.46 -26.91
C HIS A 243 -1.43 -13.74 -27.76
N SER A 244 -1.04 -13.62 -29.02
CA SER A 244 -0.87 -14.74 -29.96
C SER A 244 0.49 -15.46 -29.82
N PHE A 245 1.44 -14.92 -29.04
CA PHE A 245 2.77 -15.48 -28.89
C PHE A 245 2.77 -16.86 -28.19
N VAL A 246 3.50 -17.79 -28.72
CA VAL A 246 3.78 -19.08 -28.07
C VAL A 246 4.87 -18.93 -26.99
N PRO A 247 5.00 -19.87 -26.04
CA PRO A 247 6.00 -19.78 -24.98
C PRO A 247 7.44 -19.59 -25.46
N GLY A 248 7.77 -20.12 -26.63
CA GLY A 248 9.07 -19.92 -27.28
C GLY A 248 9.34 -18.46 -27.65
N ASP A 249 8.35 -17.79 -28.19
CA ASP A 249 8.44 -16.38 -28.60
C ASP A 249 8.62 -15.45 -27.40
N VAL A 250 7.89 -15.71 -26.31
CA VAL A 250 8.03 -14.93 -25.07
C VAL A 250 9.45 -15.06 -24.51
N ARG A 251 10.02 -16.27 -24.55
CA ARG A 251 11.41 -16.48 -24.12
C ARG A 251 12.40 -15.77 -25.02
N ARG A 252 12.23 -15.86 -26.34
CA ARG A 252 13.05 -15.16 -27.33
C ARG A 252 12.96 -13.65 -27.16
N LEU A 253 11.76 -13.10 -27.00
CA LEU A 253 11.55 -11.71 -26.70
C LEU A 253 12.27 -11.28 -25.41
N GLY A 254 12.24 -12.12 -24.38
CA GLY A 254 12.96 -11.87 -23.12
C GLY A 254 14.48 -11.72 -23.32
N TRP A 255 15.10 -12.57 -24.16
CA TRP A 255 16.52 -12.46 -24.49
C TRP A 255 16.84 -11.19 -25.28
N GLU A 256 16.05 -10.88 -26.32
CA GLU A 256 16.21 -9.67 -27.14
C GLU A 256 16.08 -8.39 -26.32
N LEU A 257 15.11 -8.35 -25.39
CA LEU A 257 14.93 -7.21 -24.51
C LEU A 257 16.05 -7.09 -23.48
N GLN A 258 16.57 -8.20 -22.96
CA GLN A 258 17.67 -8.23 -22.01
C GLN A 258 18.96 -7.66 -22.61
N GLU A 259 19.27 -8.00 -23.84
CA GLU A 259 20.42 -7.45 -24.57
C GLU A 259 20.33 -5.93 -24.73
N ARG A 260 19.11 -5.39 -24.81
CA ARG A 260 18.82 -3.96 -24.94
C ARG A 260 18.63 -3.24 -23.60
N GLY A 261 18.77 -3.97 -22.48
CA GLY A 261 18.55 -3.44 -21.12
C GLY A 261 17.10 -3.07 -20.83
N VAL A 262 16.13 -3.66 -21.55
CA VAL A 262 14.70 -3.48 -21.36
C VAL A 262 14.14 -4.59 -20.48
N SER A 263 13.38 -4.23 -19.46
CA SER A 263 12.81 -5.20 -18.53
C SER A 263 11.56 -5.85 -19.13
N LEU A 264 11.48 -7.20 -19.07
CA LEU A 264 10.26 -7.93 -19.38
C LEU A 264 9.47 -8.21 -18.09
N ILE A 265 8.21 -7.80 -18.06
CA ILE A 265 7.28 -8.00 -16.93
C ILE A 265 6.13 -8.85 -17.46
N MET A 266 5.81 -9.91 -16.75
CA MET A 266 4.61 -10.70 -17.04
C MET A 266 3.50 -10.30 -16.07
N ALA A 267 2.37 -9.84 -16.61
CA ALA A 267 1.17 -9.55 -15.86
C ALA A 267 0.15 -10.68 -16.12
N PRO A 268 0.04 -11.66 -15.22
CA PRO A 268 -1.04 -12.66 -15.34
C PRO A 268 -2.38 -11.95 -15.24
N ALA A 269 -3.43 -12.52 -15.85
CA ALA A 269 -4.81 -11.99 -15.80
C ALA A 269 -5.45 -12.07 -14.38
N LEU A 270 -4.61 -12.01 -13.35
CA LEU A 270 -5.02 -12.04 -11.95
C LEU A 270 -5.12 -10.60 -11.46
N VAL A 271 -6.34 -10.13 -11.33
CA VAL A 271 -6.66 -8.79 -10.84
C VAL A 271 -6.71 -8.82 -9.30
N ASP A 272 -6.24 -7.74 -8.67
CA ASP A 272 -6.37 -7.52 -7.23
C ASP A 272 -5.70 -8.57 -6.31
N VAL A 273 -4.62 -9.21 -6.78
CA VAL A 273 -3.84 -10.15 -5.99
C VAL A 273 -2.53 -9.51 -5.51
N ALA A 274 -2.38 -9.33 -4.20
CA ALA A 274 -1.12 -8.82 -3.63
C ALA A 274 0.03 -9.83 -3.79
N GLY A 275 1.24 -9.33 -4.00
CA GLY A 275 2.47 -10.11 -4.17
C GLY A 275 2.68 -11.24 -3.16
N PRO A 276 2.40 -11.07 -1.83
CA PRO A 276 2.54 -12.14 -0.84
C PRO A 276 1.68 -13.39 -1.06
N ARG A 277 0.66 -13.30 -1.94
CA ARG A 277 -0.22 -14.43 -2.29
C ARG A 277 0.20 -15.17 -3.55
N LEU A 278 1.15 -14.61 -4.30
CA LEU A 278 1.69 -15.20 -5.51
C LEU A 278 2.94 -16.00 -5.17
N HIS A 279 2.82 -17.30 -5.13
CA HIS A 279 3.96 -18.19 -4.96
C HIS A 279 4.26 -18.87 -6.29
N THR A 280 5.44 -18.59 -6.84
CA THR A 280 5.91 -19.29 -8.03
C THR A 280 6.63 -20.57 -7.61
N GLN A 281 6.09 -21.71 -8.02
CA GLN A 281 6.77 -23.01 -7.87
C GLN A 281 7.17 -23.54 -9.24
N PRO A 282 8.46 -23.76 -9.50
CA PRO A 282 8.88 -24.44 -10.72
C PRO A 282 8.50 -25.93 -10.63
N LEU A 283 7.62 -26.37 -11.49
CA LEU A 283 7.29 -27.79 -11.65
C LEU A 283 7.57 -28.20 -13.10
N ALA A 284 8.46 -29.14 -13.31
CA ALA A 284 8.87 -29.63 -14.65
C ALA A 284 9.26 -28.48 -15.63
N GLY A 285 9.94 -27.43 -15.15
CA GLY A 285 10.35 -26.28 -15.95
C GLY A 285 9.25 -25.25 -16.22
N LEU A 286 8.04 -25.45 -15.70
CA LEU A 286 6.94 -24.50 -15.80
C LEU A 286 6.85 -23.66 -14.52
N PRO A 287 6.81 -22.33 -14.59
CA PRO A 287 6.57 -21.46 -13.44
C PRO A 287 5.07 -21.52 -13.10
N LEU A 288 4.67 -22.43 -12.22
CA LEU A 288 3.29 -22.46 -11.72
C LEU A 288 3.10 -21.34 -10.70
N ILE A 289 2.05 -20.57 -10.89
CA ILE A 289 1.65 -19.51 -9.96
C ILE A 289 0.60 -20.08 -9.03
N HIS A 290 1.00 -20.38 -7.78
CA HIS A 290 0.06 -20.74 -6.73
C HIS A 290 -0.62 -19.50 -6.17
N LEU A 291 -1.95 -19.44 -6.33
CA LEU A 291 -2.79 -18.44 -5.71
C LEU A 291 -3.27 -18.97 -4.35
N SER A 292 -2.72 -18.44 -3.27
CA SER A 292 -3.23 -18.80 -1.94
C SER A 292 -4.64 -18.23 -1.74
N THR A 293 -5.57 -19.11 -1.34
CA THR A 293 -6.90 -18.64 -0.90
C THR A 293 -6.74 -17.74 0.31
N PRO A 294 -7.42 -16.58 0.38
CA PRO A 294 -7.33 -15.68 1.51
C PRO A 294 -7.97 -16.35 2.73
N ARG A 295 -7.15 -16.82 3.65
CA ARG A 295 -7.57 -17.19 5.00
C ARG A 295 -6.65 -16.45 5.96
N LEU A 296 -7.24 -15.68 6.87
CA LEU A 296 -6.50 -15.23 8.04
C LEU A 296 -6.08 -16.50 8.79
N SER A 297 -4.77 -16.82 8.80
CA SER A 297 -4.29 -17.87 9.71
C SER A 297 -4.65 -17.49 11.14
N GLU A 298 -4.89 -18.46 12.00
CA GLU A 298 -5.28 -18.24 13.40
C GLU A 298 -4.34 -17.24 14.11
N GLY A 299 -3.03 -17.37 13.87
CA GLY A 299 -2.04 -16.43 14.44
C GLY A 299 -2.20 -14.99 13.92
N LYS A 300 -2.54 -14.79 12.66
CA LYS A 300 -2.82 -13.45 12.11
C LYS A 300 -4.12 -12.88 12.65
N ALA A 301 -5.16 -13.69 12.79
CA ALA A 301 -6.44 -13.28 13.40
C ALA A 301 -6.25 -12.89 14.85
N PHE A 302 -5.47 -13.66 15.62
CA PHE A 302 -5.13 -13.33 16.99
C PHE A 302 -4.33 -12.01 17.09
N ALA A 303 -3.30 -11.84 16.27
CA ALA A 303 -2.49 -10.62 16.25
C ALA A 303 -3.31 -9.39 15.88
N LYS A 304 -4.21 -9.51 14.90
CA LYS A 304 -5.19 -8.47 14.54
C LYS A 304 -6.06 -8.10 15.73
N ARG A 305 -6.64 -9.11 16.38
CA ARG A 305 -7.53 -8.92 17.53
C ARG A 305 -6.82 -8.28 18.72
N ALA A 306 -5.61 -8.73 19.04
CA ALA A 306 -4.78 -8.16 20.10
C ALA A 306 -4.47 -6.67 19.81
N PHE A 307 -4.09 -6.35 18.58
CA PHE A 307 -3.85 -4.97 18.14
C PHE A 307 -5.12 -4.10 18.30
N ASP A 308 -6.27 -4.58 17.81
CA ASP A 308 -7.53 -3.88 17.89
C ASP A 308 -7.95 -3.60 19.35
N VAL A 309 -7.82 -4.59 20.23
CA VAL A 309 -8.16 -4.44 21.66
C VAL A 309 -7.23 -3.46 22.37
N VAL A 310 -5.93 -3.61 22.19
CA VAL A 310 -4.95 -2.73 22.84
C VAL A 310 -5.09 -1.29 22.35
N ALA A 311 -5.14 -1.09 21.03
CA ALA A 311 -5.22 0.26 20.48
C ALA A 311 -6.56 0.95 20.77
N SER A 312 -7.69 0.23 20.71
CA SER A 312 -9.00 0.81 21.07
C SER A 312 -9.15 1.05 22.57
N GLY A 313 -8.60 0.17 23.41
CA GLY A 313 -8.60 0.36 24.87
C GLY A 313 -7.80 1.59 25.30
N LEU A 314 -6.57 1.72 24.80
CA LEU A 314 -5.73 2.91 25.04
C LEU A 314 -6.38 4.18 24.46
N GLY A 315 -6.93 4.08 23.23
CA GLY A 315 -7.67 5.16 22.60
C GLY A 315 -8.83 5.65 23.46
N LEU A 316 -9.69 4.75 23.95
CA LEU A 316 -10.82 5.11 24.83
C LEU A 316 -10.37 5.77 26.12
N ILE A 317 -9.29 5.31 26.75
CA ILE A 317 -8.75 5.95 27.96
C ILE A 317 -8.33 7.38 27.67
N VAL A 318 -7.56 7.59 26.60
CA VAL A 318 -7.02 8.92 26.23
C VAL A 318 -8.13 9.90 25.85
N ILE A 319 -9.13 9.44 25.08
CA ILE A 319 -10.21 10.30 24.58
C ILE A 319 -11.43 10.36 25.53
N SER A 320 -11.43 9.64 26.66
CA SER A 320 -12.58 9.60 27.59
C SER A 320 -13.04 10.98 28.08
N PRO A 321 -12.17 11.96 28.38
CA PRO A 321 -12.64 13.31 28.76
C PRO A 321 -13.41 14.00 27.62
N LEU A 322 -12.94 13.84 26.37
CA LEU A 322 -13.63 14.36 25.19
C LEU A 322 -14.99 13.69 25.00
N LEU A 323 -15.05 12.35 25.10
CA LEU A 323 -16.30 11.60 24.97
C LEU A 323 -17.32 12.01 26.01
N THR A 324 -16.88 12.25 27.27
CA THR A 324 -17.73 12.73 28.34
C THR A 324 -18.26 14.14 28.06
N ALA A 325 -17.42 15.06 27.62
CA ALA A 325 -17.84 16.42 27.26
C ALA A 325 -18.87 16.41 26.12
N VAL A 326 -18.63 15.60 25.07
CA VAL A 326 -19.59 15.44 23.96
C VAL A 326 -20.89 14.80 24.42
N ALA A 327 -20.83 13.80 25.29
CA ALA A 327 -22.02 13.16 25.87
C ALA A 327 -22.90 14.17 26.61
N ILE A 328 -22.28 15.01 27.42
CA ILE A 328 -22.99 16.10 28.16
C ILE A 328 -23.59 17.09 27.16
N ALA A 329 -22.84 17.52 26.15
CA ALA A 329 -23.31 18.48 25.14
C ALA A 329 -24.50 17.92 24.34
N VAL A 330 -24.47 16.65 23.92
CA VAL A 330 -25.58 15.98 23.23
C VAL A 330 -26.79 15.89 24.13
N LYS A 331 -26.61 15.51 25.42
CA LYS A 331 -27.68 15.41 26.39
C LYS A 331 -28.34 16.76 26.69
N ALA A 332 -27.56 17.83 26.75
CA ALA A 332 -28.03 19.19 27.00
C ALA A 332 -28.81 19.81 25.85
N THR A 333 -28.73 19.24 24.64
CA THR A 333 -29.40 19.80 23.45
C THR A 333 -30.92 19.61 23.49
N ASP A 334 -31.40 18.41 23.79
CA ASP A 334 -32.81 18.06 23.74
C ASP A 334 -33.24 17.00 24.81
N GLY A 335 -32.38 16.71 25.77
CA GLY A 335 -32.63 15.76 26.84
C GLY A 335 -32.72 14.28 26.46
N GLY A 336 -32.68 13.95 25.19
CA GLY A 336 -32.81 12.58 24.67
C GLY A 336 -31.59 11.68 24.93
N PRO A 337 -31.54 10.46 24.35
CA PRO A 337 -30.44 9.51 24.55
C PRO A 337 -29.14 10.05 23.93
N VAL A 338 -28.00 9.84 24.59
CA VAL A 338 -26.69 10.29 24.14
C VAL A 338 -26.19 9.50 22.91
N LEU A 339 -26.45 8.19 22.95
CA LEU A 339 -26.02 7.26 21.91
C LEU A 339 -27.17 6.92 20.96
N PHE A 340 -26.87 6.97 19.69
CA PHE A 340 -27.66 6.40 18.61
C PHE A 340 -27.20 4.97 18.37
N ARG A 341 -28.16 4.05 18.21
CA ARG A 341 -27.93 2.62 17.98
C ARG A 341 -28.51 2.25 16.63
N GLN A 342 -27.73 1.58 15.80
CA GLN A 342 -28.16 1.17 14.46
C GLN A 342 -27.71 -0.26 14.19
N GLU A 343 -28.64 -1.08 13.70
CA GLU A 343 -28.31 -2.43 13.26
C GLU A 343 -27.51 -2.40 11.96
N ARG A 344 -26.43 -3.16 11.93
CA ARG A 344 -25.52 -3.32 10.80
C ARG A 344 -25.13 -4.78 10.64
N ILE A 345 -24.70 -5.16 9.44
CA ILE A 345 -24.21 -6.51 9.15
C ILE A 345 -22.70 -6.57 9.36
N GLY A 346 -22.26 -7.56 10.13
CA GLY A 346 -20.87 -7.79 10.52
C GLY A 346 -20.29 -9.10 10.04
N LEU A 347 -19.36 -9.65 10.83
CA LEU A 347 -18.64 -10.90 10.54
C LEU A 347 -19.60 -12.06 10.27
N GLY A 348 -19.38 -12.80 9.17
CA GLY A 348 -20.20 -13.94 8.78
C GLY A 348 -21.64 -13.59 8.41
N GLY A 349 -21.93 -12.32 8.07
CA GLY A 349 -23.29 -11.87 7.75
C GLY A 349 -24.21 -11.70 8.97
N LYS A 350 -23.67 -11.72 10.19
CA LYS A 350 -24.46 -11.60 11.42
C LYS A 350 -24.74 -10.13 11.75
N PRO A 351 -25.98 -9.79 12.17
CA PRO A 351 -26.28 -8.44 12.59
C PRO A 351 -25.62 -8.09 13.93
N PHE A 352 -25.24 -6.83 14.10
CA PHE A 352 -24.73 -6.27 15.34
C PHE A 352 -25.21 -4.82 15.52
N THR A 353 -25.20 -4.33 16.75
CA THR A 353 -25.61 -2.96 17.08
C THR A 353 -24.40 -2.02 17.05
N MET A 354 -24.33 -1.16 16.03
CA MET A 354 -23.32 -0.12 15.92
C MET A 354 -23.66 1.10 16.77
N LEU A 355 -22.69 1.62 17.51
CA LEU A 355 -22.83 2.75 18.43
C LEU A 355 -22.27 4.03 17.81
N LYS A 356 -23.06 5.12 17.85
CA LYS A 356 -22.63 6.47 17.49
C LYS A 356 -23.15 7.49 18.51
N PHE A 357 -22.53 8.66 18.60
CA PHE A 357 -23.21 9.76 19.26
C PHE A 357 -24.40 10.23 18.43
N ARG A 358 -25.48 10.57 19.10
CA ARG A 358 -26.65 11.13 18.44
C ARG A 358 -26.35 12.55 17.92
N SER A 359 -26.43 12.72 16.62
CA SER A 359 -26.18 13.99 15.92
C SER A 359 -27.46 14.66 15.40
N MET A 360 -28.60 13.96 15.48
CA MET A 360 -29.91 14.42 15.02
C MET A 360 -30.87 14.54 16.20
N VAL A 361 -31.97 15.30 16.01
CA VAL A 361 -33.07 15.45 16.99
C VAL A 361 -33.78 14.12 17.23
N VAL A 362 -34.51 14.01 18.32
CA VAL A 362 -35.18 12.74 18.73
C VAL A 362 -36.21 12.26 17.69
N ASP A 363 -36.95 13.19 17.09
CA ASP A 363 -38.00 13.00 16.09
C ASP A 363 -37.48 13.02 14.62
N ALA A 364 -36.19 12.79 14.44
CA ALA A 364 -35.54 12.85 13.12
C ALA A 364 -36.17 11.93 12.08
N GLU A 365 -36.71 10.77 12.48
CA GLU A 365 -37.35 9.82 11.57
C GLU A 365 -38.72 10.31 11.10
N GLU A 366 -39.51 10.91 11.99
CA GLU A 366 -40.81 11.53 11.65
C GLU A 366 -40.59 12.72 10.68
N ILE A 367 -39.56 13.53 10.96
CA ILE A 367 -39.20 14.64 10.05
C ILE A 367 -38.77 14.10 8.68
N ARG A 368 -38.01 12.98 8.63
CA ARG A 368 -37.64 12.33 7.36
C ARG A 368 -38.86 11.92 6.57
N GLN A 369 -39.81 11.26 7.21
CA GLN A 369 -41.03 10.81 6.55
C GLN A 369 -41.83 11.97 5.97
N ARG A 370 -41.93 13.09 6.69
CA ARG A 370 -42.58 14.32 6.18
C ARG A 370 -41.83 14.91 4.97
N LEU A 371 -40.49 14.97 5.03
CA LEU A 371 -39.69 15.49 3.91
C LEU A 371 -39.79 14.63 2.66
N VAL A 372 -39.95 13.32 2.79
CA VAL A 372 -40.18 12.40 1.67
C VAL A 372 -41.61 12.56 1.11
N SER A 373 -42.62 12.71 1.99
CA SER A 373 -44.01 12.91 1.56
C SER A 373 -44.23 14.25 0.83
N ASP A 374 -43.44 15.27 1.14
CA ASP A 374 -43.52 16.62 0.53
C ASP A 374 -42.74 16.73 -0.81
N GLY A 375 -42.42 15.59 -1.47
CA GLY A 375 -41.79 15.54 -2.79
C GLY A 375 -40.28 15.51 -2.82
N GLY A 376 -39.64 15.19 -1.72
CA GLY A 376 -38.22 14.88 -1.68
C GLY A 376 -37.94 13.51 -2.32
N ASP A 377 -36.86 13.41 -3.09
CA ASP A 377 -36.43 12.15 -3.72
C ASP A 377 -36.37 11.02 -2.68
N ALA A 378 -37.13 9.96 -2.93
CA ALA A 378 -37.20 8.75 -2.10
C ALA A 378 -35.93 7.89 -2.20
N ASP A 379 -34.83 8.44 -2.73
CA ASP A 379 -33.62 7.71 -3.01
C ASP A 379 -32.98 7.21 -1.70
N VAL A 380 -32.45 6.00 -1.72
CA VAL A 380 -31.87 5.23 -0.60
C VAL A 380 -30.76 6.00 0.16
N LEU A 381 -30.25 7.08 -0.41
CA LEU A 381 -29.25 7.97 0.15
C LEU A 381 -29.74 9.44 0.18
N PHE A 382 -30.73 9.73 1.06
CA PHE A 382 -31.18 11.10 1.28
C PHE A 382 -30.04 11.95 1.91
N LYS A 383 -29.23 12.61 1.08
CA LYS A 383 -28.18 13.54 1.50
C LYS A 383 -28.59 14.97 1.19
N MET A 384 -29.02 15.70 2.21
CA MET A 384 -29.22 17.17 2.09
C MET A 384 -28.02 17.92 2.66
N LYS A 385 -27.57 18.96 1.95
CA LYS A 385 -26.43 19.80 2.37
C LYS A 385 -26.68 20.55 3.69
N ASP A 386 -27.92 20.94 3.97
CA ASP A 386 -28.39 21.51 5.23
C ASP A 386 -29.62 20.74 5.73
N ASP A 387 -29.37 19.59 6.33
CA ASP A 387 -30.41 18.70 6.86
C ASP A 387 -30.98 19.29 8.16
N PRO A 388 -32.28 19.66 8.22
CA PRO A 388 -32.91 20.30 9.38
C PRO A 388 -32.96 19.40 10.62
N ARG A 389 -32.73 18.11 10.45
CA ARG A 389 -32.71 17.13 11.54
C ARG A 389 -31.43 17.21 12.37
N ILE A 390 -30.36 17.81 11.82
CA ILE A 390 -29.04 17.84 12.47
C ILE A 390 -28.99 18.97 13.51
N THR A 391 -28.66 18.63 14.75
CA THR A 391 -28.48 19.61 15.83
C THR A 391 -27.20 20.43 15.63
N LYS A 392 -27.07 21.61 16.29
CA LYS A 392 -25.83 22.41 16.24
C LYS A 392 -24.61 21.63 16.74
N VAL A 393 -24.75 20.87 17.83
CA VAL A 393 -23.73 19.95 18.33
C VAL A 393 -23.49 18.83 17.33
N GLY A 394 -24.57 18.28 16.75
CA GLY A 394 -24.50 17.25 15.72
C GLY A 394 -23.70 17.66 14.49
N LYS A 395 -23.86 18.92 14.02
CA LYS A 395 -23.09 19.46 12.88
C LYS A 395 -21.59 19.50 13.18
N PHE A 396 -21.20 19.84 14.39
CA PHE A 396 -19.80 19.85 14.82
C PHE A 396 -19.21 18.45 14.91
N ILE A 397 -19.88 17.51 15.62
CA ILE A 397 -19.35 16.15 15.83
C ILE A 397 -19.29 15.33 14.53
N ARG A 398 -20.22 15.54 13.59
CA ARG A 398 -20.18 14.91 12.25
C ARG A 398 -19.03 15.43 11.42
N ARG A 399 -18.82 16.75 11.38
CA ARG A 399 -17.70 17.35 10.62
C ARG A 399 -16.34 16.86 11.11
N THR A 400 -16.22 16.55 12.40
CA THR A 400 -14.97 16.07 13.01
C THR A 400 -14.93 14.54 13.17
N SER A 401 -15.95 13.83 12.70
CA SER A 401 -16.11 12.37 12.88
C SER A 401 -16.07 11.91 14.33
N ILE A 402 -16.28 12.81 15.29
CA ILE A 402 -16.35 12.49 16.74
C ILE A 402 -17.58 11.64 17.04
N ASP A 403 -18.65 11.78 16.24
CA ASP A 403 -19.86 10.95 16.37
C ASP A 403 -19.60 9.45 16.18
N GLU A 404 -18.53 9.06 15.52
CA GLU A 404 -18.16 7.65 15.28
C GLU A 404 -17.27 7.05 16.37
N LEU A 405 -16.68 7.85 17.26
CA LEU A 405 -15.77 7.36 18.30
C LEU A 405 -16.37 6.33 19.27
N PRO A 406 -17.69 6.32 19.60
CA PRO A 406 -18.28 5.25 20.39
C PRO A 406 -18.16 3.86 19.77
N GLN A 407 -17.90 3.74 18.46
CA GLN A 407 -17.64 2.46 17.80
C GLN A 407 -16.37 1.76 18.35
N LEU A 408 -15.45 2.48 19.00
CA LEU A 408 -14.33 1.85 19.71
C LEU A 408 -14.81 0.85 20.78
N VAL A 409 -16.00 1.05 21.35
CA VAL A 409 -16.64 0.06 22.24
C VAL A 409 -17.05 -1.19 21.47
N ASN A 410 -17.55 -1.04 20.23
CA ASN A 410 -17.86 -2.19 19.39
C ASN A 410 -16.57 -2.96 19.00
N VAL A 411 -15.45 -2.24 18.80
CA VAL A 411 -14.15 -2.90 18.58
C VAL A 411 -13.74 -3.71 19.81
N LEU A 412 -13.84 -3.16 21.03
CA LEU A 412 -13.52 -3.89 22.25
C LEU A 412 -14.41 -5.12 22.46
N ARG A 413 -15.69 -5.03 22.11
CA ARG A 413 -16.63 -6.16 22.18
C ARG A 413 -16.33 -7.25 21.15
N GLY A 414 -15.71 -6.90 20.04
CA GLY A 414 -15.41 -7.81 18.93
C GLY A 414 -16.44 -7.80 17.81
N ASP A 415 -17.39 -6.87 17.83
CA ASP A 415 -18.35 -6.67 16.74
C ASP A 415 -17.68 -6.02 15.54
N MET A 416 -16.65 -5.20 15.79
CA MET A 416 -15.90 -4.42 14.80
C MET A 416 -14.39 -4.55 14.99
N SER A 417 -13.65 -4.05 14.02
CA SER A 417 -12.21 -3.81 14.04
C SER A 417 -11.93 -2.31 13.87
N LEU A 418 -10.72 -1.87 14.19
CA LEU A 418 -10.27 -0.51 13.86
C LEU A 418 -10.25 -0.30 12.34
N VAL A 419 -9.75 -1.29 11.59
CA VAL A 419 -9.65 -1.24 10.12
C VAL A 419 -10.36 -2.45 9.52
N GLY A 420 -11.25 -2.21 8.56
CA GLY A 420 -12.01 -3.25 7.88
C GLY A 420 -12.98 -2.67 6.84
N PRO A 421 -13.73 -3.50 6.13
CA PRO A 421 -14.82 -3.06 5.27
C PRO A 421 -15.87 -2.27 6.07
N ARG A 422 -16.52 -1.29 5.42
CA ARG A 422 -17.60 -0.55 6.07
C ARG A 422 -18.77 -1.47 6.42
N PRO A 423 -19.36 -1.36 7.64
CA PRO A 423 -20.59 -2.10 7.99
C PRO A 423 -21.79 -1.52 7.24
N HIS A 424 -22.51 -2.35 6.51
CA HIS A 424 -23.68 -1.98 5.72
C HIS A 424 -24.99 -2.24 6.44
N LEU A 425 -26.04 -1.56 5.99
CA LEU A 425 -27.41 -1.77 6.48
C LEU A 425 -27.98 -3.11 5.97
N PRO A 426 -28.89 -3.78 6.69
CA PRO A 426 -29.47 -5.04 6.23
C PRO A 426 -30.05 -4.95 4.81
N HIS A 427 -30.83 -3.93 4.48
CA HIS A 427 -31.44 -3.74 3.18
C HIS A 427 -30.42 -3.45 2.06
N GLU A 428 -29.26 -2.84 2.38
CA GLU A 428 -28.17 -2.66 1.40
C GLU A 428 -27.56 -4.02 1.02
N VAL A 429 -27.46 -4.93 2.00
CA VAL A 429 -26.88 -6.26 1.81
C VAL A 429 -27.78 -7.19 1.00
N GLU A 430 -29.11 -7.02 1.09
CA GLU A 430 -30.07 -7.79 0.30
C GLU A 430 -29.90 -7.57 -1.23
N ALA A 431 -29.42 -6.40 -1.61
CA ALA A 431 -29.14 -6.06 -3.01
C ALA A 431 -27.76 -6.54 -3.53
N TYR A 432 -26.96 -7.24 -2.69
CA TYR A 432 -25.60 -7.63 -3.06
C TYR A 432 -25.57 -8.82 -4.01
N GLU A 433 -24.70 -8.73 -5.00
CA GLU A 433 -24.27 -9.89 -5.78
C GLU A 433 -23.45 -10.86 -4.89
N GLN A 434 -23.50 -12.16 -5.23
CA GLN A 434 -22.90 -13.22 -4.40
C GLN A 434 -21.42 -13.00 -4.06
N TYR A 435 -20.63 -12.43 -4.96
CA TYR A 435 -19.20 -12.18 -4.71
C TYR A 435 -18.95 -11.10 -3.66
N VAL A 436 -19.88 -10.14 -3.49
CA VAL A 436 -19.76 -9.04 -2.53
C VAL A 436 -19.84 -9.56 -1.09
N HIS A 437 -20.52 -10.67 -0.84
CA HIS A 437 -20.62 -11.31 0.48
C HIS A 437 -19.26 -11.74 1.07
N ARG A 438 -18.20 -11.82 0.25
CA ARG A 438 -16.84 -12.06 0.74
C ARG A 438 -16.32 -10.97 1.69
N ARG A 439 -16.93 -9.79 1.72
CA ARG A 439 -16.65 -8.72 2.70
C ARG A 439 -16.88 -9.17 4.14
N PHE A 440 -17.82 -10.09 4.37
CA PHE A 440 -18.18 -10.61 5.69
C PHE A 440 -17.21 -11.69 6.22
N LEU A 441 -16.15 -12.01 5.48
CA LEU A 441 -15.09 -12.91 5.95
C LEU A 441 -14.20 -12.29 7.04
N VAL A 442 -14.27 -10.97 7.23
CA VAL A 442 -13.55 -10.22 8.26
C VAL A 442 -14.51 -9.30 9.02
N GLN A 443 -14.09 -8.84 10.19
CA GLN A 443 -14.84 -7.84 10.95
C GLN A 443 -14.92 -6.51 10.21
N PRO A 444 -16.08 -5.83 10.22
CA PRO A 444 -16.20 -4.48 9.68
C PRO A 444 -15.34 -3.49 10.47
N GLY A 445 -14.83 -2.45 9.79
CA GLY A 445 -13.96 -1.46 10.39
C GLY A 445 -14.64 -0.15 10.73
N ILE A 446 -14.06 0.59 11.69
CA ILE A 446 -14.38 2.02 11.90
C ILE A 446 -13.87 2.80 10.66
N THR A 447 -12.69 2.46 10.17
CA THR A 447 -12.14 2.95 8.90
C THR A 447 -11.79 1.80 7.99
N GLY A 448 -11.56 2.07 6.71
CA GLY A 448 -11.24 1.06 5.71
C GLY A 448 -10.51 1.63 4.51
N LEU A 449 -10.00 0.74 3.66
CA LEU A 449 -9.19 1.13 2.52
C LEU A 449 -9.94 2.08 1.57
N TRP A 450 -11.20 1.79 1.21
CA TRP A 450 -11.98 2.65 0.35
C TRP A 450 -12.27 4.02 1.00
N GLN A 451 -12.49 4.07 2.34
CA GLN A 451 -12.77 5.29 3.08
C GLN A 451 -11.58 6.28 3.06
N VAL A 452 -10.35 5.79 2.86
CA VAL A 452 -9.15 6.63 2.78
C VAL A 452 -8.63 6.80 1.34
N SER A 453 -9.31 6.19 0.34
CA SER A 453 -8.88 6.20 -1.07
C SER A 453 -9.74 7.05 -2.00
N GLY A 454 -10.82 7.67 -1.50
CA GLY A 454 -11.70 8.53 -2.32
C GLY A 454 -13.10 8.73 -1.74
N ARG A 455 -13.47 7.94 -0.70
CA ARG A 455 -14.75 8.08 0.03
C ARG A 455 -15.98 8.06 -0.90
N SER A 456 -16.86 9.04 -0.72
CA SER A 456 -18.13 9.14 -1.44
C SER A 456 -18.00 9.41 -2.96
N ASP A 457 -16.81 9.78 -3.43
CA ASP A 457 -16.56 10.11 -4.84
C ASP A 457 -16.25 8.85 -5.67
N LEU A 458 -16.08 7.69 -5.01
CA LEU A 458 -15.83 6.43 -5.70
C LEU A 458 -17.14 5.77 -6.17
N PRO A 459 -17.19 5.23 -7.40
CA PRO A 459 -18.27 4.35 -7.83
C PRO A 459 -18.41 3.14 -6.91
N TRP A 460 -19.62 2.59 -6.84
CA TRP A 460 -19.91 1.43 -5.99
C TRP A 460 -18.99 0.23 -6.25
N GLU A 461 -18.77 -0.09 -7.52
CA GLU A 461 -17.93 -1.20 -7.94
C GLU A 461 -16.49 -1.05 -7.44
N GLU A 462 -15.96 0.18 -7.47
CA GLU A 462 -14.61 0.48 -7.01
C GLU A 462 -14.51 0.40 -5.49
N ALA A 463 -15.53 0.87 -4.75
CA ALA A 463 -15.59 0.74 -3.29
C ALA A 463 -15.62 -0.74 -2.87
N VAL A 464 -16.42 -1.56 -3.56
CA VAL A 464 -16.48 -3.01 -3.36
C VAL A 464 -15.12 -3.65 -3.66
N ARG A 465 -14.49 -3.28 -4.77
CA ARG A 465 -13.17 -3.79 -5.17
C ARG A 465 -12.11 -3.53 -4.09
N LEU A 466 -12.07 -2.31 -3.55
CA LEU A 466 -11.12 -1.94 -2.49
C LEU A 466 -11.37 -2.70 -1.18
N ASP A 467 -12.63 -2.93 -0.82
CA ASP A 467 -12.98 -3.72 0.35
C ASP A 467 -12.60 -5.19 0.18
N LEU A 468 -12.87 -5.79 -0.98
CA LEU A 468 -12.45 -7.15 -1.29
C LEU A 468 -10.93 -7.27 -1.33
N TYR A 469 -10.24 -6.29 -1.92
CA TYR A 469 -8.78 -6.23 -1.89
C TYR A 469 -8.24 -6.24 -0.46
N TYR A 470 -8.83 -5.45 0.44
CA TYR A 470 -8.44 -5.44 1.87
C TYR A 470 -8.66 -6.80 2.52
N VAL A 471 -9.83 -7.41 2.34
CA VAL A 471 -10.15 -8.75 2.89
C VAL A 471 -9.14 -9.80 2.44
N GLU A 472 -8.79 -9.75 1.17
CA GLU A 472 -7.92 -10.74 0.55
C GLU A 472 -6.44 -10.52 0.83
N ASN A 473 -6.01 -9.29 1.09
CA ASN A 473 -4.60 -8.91 1.19
C ASN A 473 -4.23 -8.29 2.55
N TRP A 474 -4.97 -8.62 3.59
CA TRP A 474 -4.77 -8.04 4.91
C TRP A 474 -3.34 -8.19 5.45
N SER A 475 -2.82 -7.12 6.06
CA SER A 475 -1.57 -7.09 6.82
C SER A 475 -1.61 -6.01 7.91
N ILE A 476 -0.91 -6.24 9.04
CA ILE A 476 -0.79 -5.25 10.12
C ILE A 476 -0.20 -3.93 9.62
N LEU A 477 0.81 -3.98 8.74
CA LEU A 477 1.39 -2.77 8.14
C LEU A 477 0.38 -2.03 7.26
N GLY A 478 -0.48 -2.76 6.55
CA GLY A 478 -1.59 -2.19 5.79
C GLY A 478 -2.55 -1.43 6.71
N ASP A 479 -2.92 -2.00 7.84
CA ASP A 479 -3.77 -1.36 8.84
C ASP A 479 -3.15 -0.07 9.38
N LEU A 480 -1.86 -0.09 9.73
CA LEU A 480 -1.15 1.10 10.21
C LEU A 480 -1.12 2.22 9.15
N VAL A 481 -0.94 1.86 7.88
CA VAL A 481 -0.99 2.83 6.77
C VAL A 481 -2.40 3.42 6.62
N ILE A 482 -3.44 2.59 6.69
CA ILE A 482 -4.84 3.04 6.61
C ILE A 482 -5.17 3.95 7.80
N LEU A 483 -4.79 3.59 9.02
CA LEU A 483 -4.97 4.43 10.20
C LEU A 483 -4.26 5.79 10.07
N GLY A 484 -3.02 5.80 9.60
CA GLY A 484 -2.29 7.04 9.34
C GLY A 484 -2.97 7.94 8.30
N ARG A 485 -3.51 7.35 7.22
CA ARG A 485 -4.31 8.07 6.22
C ARG A 485 -5.63 8.58 6.80
N THR A 486 -6.27 7.82 7.68
CA THR A 486 -7.52 8.22 8.37
C THR A 486 -7.28 9.46 9.22
N VAL A 487 -6.23 9.47 10.04
CA VAL A 487 -5.87 10.65 10.85
C VAL A 487 -5.65 11.88 9.97
N LYS A 488 -4.89 11.73 8.86
CA LYS A 488 -4.69 12.82 7.90
C LYS A 488 -6.01 13.31 7.30
N ALA A 489 -6.91 12.41 6.91
CA ALA A 489 -8.18 12.74 6.29
C ALA A 489 -9.16 13.42 7.28
N VAL A 490 -9.12 13.06 8.57
CA VAL A 490 -9.90 13.73 9.62
C VAL A 490 -9.38 15.13 9.89
N ILE A 491 -8.04 15.32 9.96
CA ILE A 491 -7.43 16.63 10.19
C ILE A 491 -7.64 17.57 8.98
N ALA A 492 -7.54 17.07 7.76
CA ALA A 492 -7.77 17.84 6.55
C ALA A 492 -9.25 18.22 6.32
N ALA A 493 -10.19 17.62 7.08
CA ALA A 493 -11.64 17.76 6.93
C ALA A 493 -12.14 17.50 5.49
N ASP A 494 -11.37 16.74 4.68
CA ASP A 494 -11.72 16.41 3.31
C ASP A 494 -12.91 15.46 3.28
N GLY A 495 -14.03 15.88 2.68
CA GLY A 495 -15.19 15.02 2.43
C GLY A 495 -16.09 14.76 3.65
N ALA A 496 -16.06 15.57 4.69
CA ALA A 496 -17.07 15.58 5.76
C ALA A 496 -18.27 16.43 5.32
N TYR A 497 -19.32 15.77 4.88
CA TYR A 497 -20.63 16.39 4.61
C TYR A 497 -21.65 15.92 5.64
#